data_d40ee3e82c488325c467578ce10b71fb
#
_entry.id   d40ee3e82c488325c467578ce10b71fb
#
_cell.length_a   1.000
_cell.length_b   1.000
_cell.length_c   1.000
_cell.angle_alpha   90.00
_cell.angle_beta   90.00
_cell.angle_gamma   90.00
#
_symmetry.space_group_name_H-M   'P 1'
#
loop_
_entity.id
_entity.type
_entity.pdbx_description
1 polymer ?
#
loop_
_entity_poly.entity_id
_entity_poly.type
_entity_poly.pdbx_seq_one_letter_code
_entity_poly.pdbx_strand_id
1 'polypeptide(L)'
;MFQIAYEYPDQWPESGPLKIKAQLQGEIQIAPTDALREANHYITLYMGVLLGADDPVLVWGDTPKWRFTCYLHMPHLGRVASVGTIDVDASSGEVIPPPSKIIQQMQDQARDLASRLSS
;
A
#
# COMPACT_ATOMS: atom_id res chain seq x y z
N MET A 1 10.87 11.09 -6.53
CA MET A 1 11.38 9.82 -7.10
C MET A 1 10.61 8.66 -6.49
N PHE A 2 10.05 7.80 -7.29
CA PHE A 2 9.36 6.61 -6.79
C PHE A 2 10.28 5.40 -6.77
N GLN A 3 9.94 4.42 -5.94
CA GLN A 3 10.66 3.17 -5.81
C GLN A 3 9.96 2.07 -6.59
N ILE A 4 10.76 1.08 -7.04
CA ILE A 4 10.24 -0.11 -7.71
C ILE A 4 10.56 -1.31 -6.83
N ALA A 5 9.54 -2.11 -6.52
CA ALA A 5 9.69 -3.36 -5.80
C ALA A 5 9.30 -4.52 -6.72
N TYR A 6 9.94 -5.66 -6.53
CA TYR A 6 9.63 -6.87 -7.29
C TYR A 6 9.11 -7.95 -6.34
N GLU A 7 7.97 -8.53 -6.67
CA GLU A 7 7.44 -9.69 -5.96
C GLU A 7 7.88 -10.95 -6.72
N TYR A 8 8.67 -11.78 -6.05
CA TYR A 8 9.12 -13.02 -6.66
C TYR A 8 8.11 -14.15 -6.39
N PRO A 9 8.07 -15.16 -7.29
CA PRO A 9 7.14 -16.28 -7.10
C PRO A 9 7.55 -17.17 -5.92
N ASP A 10 6.59 -17.90 -5.36
CA ASP A 10 6.76 -18.76 -4.17
C ASP A 10 7.79 -19.87 -4.35
N GLN A 11 8.22 -20.14 -5.59
CA GLN A 11 9.14 -21.24 -5.91
C GLN A 11 10.61 -20.85 -5.88
N TRP A 12 10.95 -19.66 -5.40
CA TRP A 12 12.34 -19.23 -5.31
C TRP A 12 13.04 -19.92 -4.15
N PRO A 13 14.33 -20.22 -4.29
CA PRO A 13 15.09 -20.85 -3.20
C PRO A 13 15.23 -19.86 -2.03
N GLU A 14 15.06 -20.37 -0.80
CA GLU A 14 15.17 -19.57 0.40
C GLU A 14 16.61 -19.24 0.78
N SER A 15 17.58 -19.97 0.21
CA SER A 15 18.99 -19.77 0.53
C SER A 15 19.85 -20.09 -0.68
N GLY A 16 21.07 -19.57 -0.67
CA GLY A 16 22.05 -19.77 -1.72
C GLY A 16 22.27 -18.53 -2.57
N PRO A 17 23.17 -18.59 -3.57
CA PRO A 17 23.41 -17.45 -4.44
C PRO A 17 22.20 -17.15 -5.31
N LEU A 18 21.82 -15.88 -5.33
CA LEU A 18 20.71 -15.40 -6.14
C LEU A 18 21.24 -14.58 -7.31
N LYS A 19 20.96 -15.05 -8.52
CA LYS A 19 21.18 -14.27 -9.73
C LYS A 19 19.84 -13.92 -10.34
N ILE A 20 19.53 -12.63 -10.41
CA ILE A 20 18.34 -12.17 -11.08
C ILE A 20 18.76 -11.46 -12.37
N LYS A 21 18.38 -12.04 -13.51
CA LYS A 21 18.37 -11.36 -14.79
C LYS A 21 16.92 -11.19 -15.19
N ALA A 22 16.42 -9.96 -15.13
CA ALA A 22 15.04 -9.68 -15.47
C ALA A 22 14.99 -8.54 -16.47
N GLN A 23 14.23 -8.75 -17.54
CA GLN A 23 13.79 -7.68 -18.41
C GLN A 23 12.31 -7.50 -18.12
N LEU A 24 11.97 -6.39 -17.46
CA LEU A 24 10.60 -6.09 -17.08
C LEU A 24 10.02 -5.15 -18.13
N GLN A 25 8.95 -5.59 -18.77
CA GLN A 25 8.22 -4.80 -19.74
C GLN A 25 6.74 -4.87 -19.42
N GLY A 26 6.11 -3.71 -19.33
CA GLY A 26 4.70 -3.62 -19.03
C GLY A 26 4.20 -2.22 -19.28
N GLU A 27 2.91 -2.04 -19.10
CA GLU A 27 2.24 -0.78 -19.35
C GLU A 27 1.63 -0.25 -18.08
N ILE A 28 1.99 1.00 -17.73
CA ILE A 28 1.38 1.73 -16.63
C ILE A 28 0.42 2.72 -17.25
N GLN A 29 -0.89 2.55 -16.98
CA GLN A 29 -1.92 3.43 -17.52
C GLN A 29 -2.40 4.45 -16.51
N ILE A 30 -2.13 4.23 -15.23
CA ILE A 30 -2.57 5.11 -14.15
C ILE A 30 -1.34 5.71 -13.48
N ALA A 31 -1.29 7.05 -13.45
CA ALA A 31 -0.24 7.78 -12.76
C ALA A 31 -0.36 7.56 -11.24
N PRO A 32 0.77 7.63 -10.49
CA PRO A 32 0.71 7.43 -9.04
C PRO A 32 -0.19 8.44 -8.33
N THR A 33 -0.33 9.66 -8.83
CA THR A 33 -1.23 10.65 -8.24
C THR A 33 -2.70 10.26 -8.37
N ASP A 34 -3.09 9.70 -9.51
CA ASP A 34 -4.46 9.23 -9.72
C ASP A 34 -4.74 7.97 -8.89
N ALA A 35 -3.77 7.06 -8.83
CA ALA A 35 -3.86 5.87 -7.98
C ALA A 35 -3.98 6.24 -6.50
N LEU A 36 -3.24 7.26 -6.07
CA LEU A 36 -3.31 7.76 -4.69
C LEU A 36 -4.71 8.27 -4.36
N ARG A 37 -5.33 8.97 -5.29
CA ARG A 37 -6.70 9.46 -5.10
C ARG A 37 -7.68 8.31 -4.92
N GLU A 38 -7.56 7.27 -5.73
CA GLU A 38 -8.41 6.08 -5.61
C GLU A 38 -8.18 5.35 -4.29
N ALA A 39 -6.92 5.20 -3.87
CA ALA A 39 -6.58 4.58 -2.60
C ALA A 39 -7.19 5.35 -1.43
N ASN A 40 -7.07 6.67 -1.41
CA ASN A 40 -7.61 7.51 -0.35
C ASN A 40 -9.14 7.49 -0.32
N HIS A 41 -9.77 7.45 -1.48
CA HIS A 41 -11.22 7.34 -1.57
C HIS A 41 -11.71 6.02 -0.93
N TYR A 42 -11.05 4.92 -1.27
CA TYR A 42 -11.36 3.60 -0.70
C TYR A 42 -11.17 3.60 0.83
N ILE A 43 -10.05 4.15 1.30
CA ILE A 43 -9.74 4.19 2.73
C ILE A 43 -10.81 4.98 3.49
N THR A 44 -11.21 6.13 2.96
CA THR A 44 -12.25 6.97 3.59
C THR A 44 -13.58 6.24 3.68
N LEU A 45 -13.95 5.51 2.63
CA LEU A 45 -15.25 4.82 2.58
C LEU A 45 -15.30 3.56 3.44
N TYR A 46 -14.19 2.80 3.50
CA TYR A 46 -14.22 1.44 4.03
C TYR A 46 -13.30 1.19 5.22
N MET A 47 -12.36 2.09 5.50
CA MET A 47 -11.35 1.83 6.54
C MET A 47 -11.38 2.83 7.69
N GLY A 48 -11.47 4.11 7.41
CA GLY A 48 -11.56 5.11 8.47
C GLY A 48 -11.06 6.48 8.03
N VAL A 49 -11.63 7.53 8.65
CA VAL A 49 -11.34 8.92 8.28
C VAL A 49 -9.99 9.42 8.78
N LEU A 50 -9.40 8.74 9.78
CA LEU A 50 -8.08 9.10 10.29
C LEU A 50 -6.95 8.40 9.55
N LEU A 51 -7.28 7.53 8.60
CA LEU A 51 -6.29 6.82 7.79
C LEU A 51 -6.14 7.49 6.43
N GLY A 52 -4.93 7.46 5.90
CA GLY A 52 -4.63 7.97 4.57
C GLY A 52 -3.45 7.26 3.95
N ALA A 53 -3.39 7.27 2.63
CA ALA A 53 -2.33 6.64 1.86
C ALA A 53 -1.33 7.67 1.38
N ASP A 54 -0.06 7.26 1.28
CA ASP A 54 1.00 8.05 0.67
C ASP A 54 2.17 7.13 0.28
N ASP A 55 3.24 7.73 -0.22
CA ASP A 55 4.51 7.07 -0.54
C ASP A 55 4.37 5.92 -1.54
N PRO A 56 4.05 6.25 -2.81
CA PRO A 56 3.85 5.23 -3.84
C PRO A 56 5.11 4.44 -4.16
N VAL A 57 4.96 3.13 -4.28
CA VAL A 57 5.99 2.20 -4.76
C VAL A 57 5.38 1.42 -5.92
N LEU A 58 6.07 1.38 -7.03
CA LEU A 58 5.65 0.51 -8.15
C LEU A 58 6.08 -0.92 -7.83
N VAL A 59 5.10 -1.80 -7.65
CA VAL A 59 5.33 -3.20 -7.37
C VAL A 59 5.15 -3.97 -8.67
N TRP A 60 6.20 -4.66 -9.08
CA TRP A 60 6.20 -5.44 -10.30
C TRP A 60 6.10 -6.93 -9.95
N GLY A 61 5.02 -7.55 -10.35
CA GLY A 61 4.75 -8.96 -10.15
C GLY A 61 4.02 -9.49 -11.37
N ASP A 62 2.95 -10.24 -11.17
CA ASP A 62 2.09 -10.72 -12.26
C ASP A 62 1.44 -9.56 -12.99
N THR A 63 1.02 -8.56 -12.25
CA THR A 63 0.51 -7.31 -12.79
C THR A 63 1.19 -6.14 -12.07
N PRO A 64 1.45 -5.01 -12.79
CA PRO A 64 2.00 -3.84 -12.12
C PRO A 64 0.94 -3.21 -11.22
N LYS A 65 1.36 -2.81 -10.02
CA LYS A 65 0.47 -2.14 -9.08
C LYS A 65 1.22 -1.04 -8.33
N TRP A 66 0.47 -0.02 -7.94
CA TRP A 66 0.95 1.02 -7.06
C TRP A 66 0.64 0.61 -5.63
N ARG A 67 1.68 0.48 -4.82
CA ARG A 67 1.54 0.18 -3.39
C ARG A 67 1.76 1.43 -2.59
N PHE A 68 0.81 1.76 -1.74
CA PHE A 68 0.89 2.91 -0.86
C PHE A 68 0.98 2.44 0.59
N THR A 69 1.68 3.22 1.40
CA THR A 69 1.66 3.00 2.84
C THR A 69 0.43 3.71 3.42
N CYS A 70 -0.32 3.01 4.27
CA CYS A 70 -1.42 3.60 5.03
C CYS A 70 -0.88 4.16 6.33
N TYR A 71 -1.20 5.43 6.59
CA TYR A 71 -0.76 6.15 7.79
C TYR A 71 -1.95 6.55 8.64
N LEU A 72 -1.75 6.53 9.94
CA LEU A 72 -2.65 7.16 10.89
C LEU A 72 -2.31 8.65 10.98
N HIS A 73 -3.32 9.50 10.81
CA HIS A 73 -3.21 10.94 10.96
C HIS A 73 -4.05 11.37 12.17
N MET A 74 -3.45 12.13 13.06
CA MET A 74 -4.14 12.63 14.25
C MET A 74 -4.31 14.13 14.13
N PRO A 75 -5.48 14.71 14.55
CA PRO A 75 -5.63 16.15 14.65
C PRO A 75 -4.51 16.75 15.51
N HIS A 76 -3.91 17.83 15.06
CA HIS A 76 -2.81 18.55 15.71
C HIS A 76 -1.45 17.84 15.71
N LEU A 77 -1.39 16.54 15.37
CA LEU A 77 -0.14 15.80 15.32
C LEU A 77 0.30 15.47 13.89
N GLY A 78 -0.66 15.42 12.95
CA GLY A 78 -0.41 15.01 11.58
C GLY A 78 -0.18 13.51 11.47
N ARG A 79 0.73 13.10 10.59
CA ARG A 79 1.09 11.70 10.38
C ARG A 79 1.87 11.18 11.57
N VAL A 80 1.38 10.13 12.22
CA VAL A 80 1.99 9.61 13.44
C VAL A 80 2.55 8.19 13.31
N ALA A 81 1.97 7.35 12.45
CA ALA A 81 2.46 5.98 12.30
C ALA A 81 1.93 5.35 11.02
N SER A 82 2.67 4.37 10.50
CA SER A 82 2.19 3.49 9.43
C SER A 82 1.47 2.30 10.04
N VAL A 83 0.36 1.89 9.43
CA VAL A 83 -0.45 0.78 9.93
C VAL A 83 -0.60 -0.36 8.92
N GLY A 84 -0.15 -0.17 7.69
CA GLY A 84 -0.23 -1.20 6.66
C GLY A 84 -0.03 -0.63 5.27
N THR A 85 -0.46 -1.38 4.27
CA THR A 85 -0.35 -0.97 2.87
C THR A 85 -1.66 -1.19 2.14
N ILE A 86 -1.83 -0.49 1.02
CA ILE A 86 -2.95 -0.68 0.11
C ILE A 86 -2.44 -0.59 -1.33
N ASP A 87 -2.94 -1.45 -2.19
CA ASP A 87 -2.52 -1.55 -3.57
C ASP A 87 -3.60 -1.07 -4.53
N VAL A 88 -3.17 -0.45 -5.62
CA VAL A 88 -4.04 -0.06 -6.73
C VAL A 88 -3.45 -0.64 -8.01
N ASP A 89 -4.27 -1.29 -8.81
CA ASP A 89 -3.85 -1.84 -10.10
C ASP A 89 -3.40 -0.69 -11.01
N ALA A 90 -2.16 -0.77 -11.50
CA ALA A 90 -1.58 0.31 -12.30
C ALA A 90 -2.12 0.35 -13.74
N SER A 91 -2.83 -0.69 -14.14
CA SER A 91 -3.46 -0.75 -15.48
C SER A 91 -4.90 -0.27 -15.45
N SER A 92 -5.69 -0.74 -14.48
CA SER A 92 -7.12 -0.41 -14.41
C SER A 92 -7.44 0.78 -13.52
N GLY A 93 -6.57 1.09 -12.56
CA GLY A 93 -6.84 2.11 -11.56
C GLY A 93 -7.76 1.65 -10.45
N GLU A 94 -8.11 0.37 -10.42
CA GLU A 94 -8.98 -0.17 -9.38
C GLU A 94 -8.17 -0.52 -8.14
N VAL A 95 -8.72 -0.20 -6.97
CA VAL A 95 -8.15 -0.61 -5.70
C VAL A 95 -8.21 -2.13 -5.60
N ILE A 96 -7.11 -2.75 -5.18
CA ILE A 96 -7.07 -4.17 -4.86
C ILE A 96 -7.38 -4.27 -3.38
N PRO A 97 -8.62 -4.67 -2.99
CA PRO A 97 -9.02 -4.62 -1.58
C PRO A 97 -8.15 -5.57 -0.74
N PRO A 98 -7.61 -5.09 0.39
CA PRO A 98 -6.96 -6.00 1.32
C PRO A 98 -7.97 -7.01 1.87
N PRO A 99 -7.54 -8.21 2.29
CA PRO A 99 -8.44 -9.14 2.97
C PRO A 99 -9.08 -8.49 4.21
N SER A 100 -10.30 -8.87 4.52
CA SER A 100 -11.05 -8.31 5.65
C SER A 100 -10.26 -8.38 6.96
N LYS A 101 -9.55 -9.48 7.15
CA LYS A 101 -8.71 -9.68 8.34
C LYS A 101 -7.59 -8.64 8.43
N ILE A 102 -6.98 -8.29 7.30
CA ILE A 102 -5.91 -7.30 7.24
C ILE A 102 -6.48 -5.91 7.51
N ILE A 103 -7.64 -5.58 6.94
CA ILE A 103 -8.31 -4.31 7.22
C ILE A 103 -8.60 -4.20 8.72
N GLN A 104 -9.11 -5.27 9.33
CA GLN A 104 -9.41 -5.30 10.75
C GLN A 104 -8.15 -5.08 11.59
N GLN A 105 -7.03 -5.70 11.22
CA GLN A 105 -5.76 -5.51 11.91
C GLN A 105 -5.27 -4.06 11.82
N MET A 106 -5.40 -3.44 10.64
CA MET A 106 -5.01 -2.04 10.46
C MET A 106 -5.88 -1.11 11.29
N GLN A 107 -7.19 -1.37 11.32
CA GLN A 107 -8.13 -0.58 12.11
C GLN A 107 -7.87 -0.71 13.61
N ASP A 108 -7.61 -1.92 14.08
CA ASP A 108 -7.32 -2.19 15.48
C ASP A 108 -6.02 -1.50 15.92
N GLN A 109 -4.99 -1.58 15.09
CA GLN A 109 -3.71 -0.93 15.34
C GLN A 109 -3.87 0.60 15.38
N ALA A 110 -4.62 1.15 14.44
CA ALA A 110 -4.86 2.59 14.38
C ALA A 110 -5.64 3.06 15.61
N ARG A 111 -6.66 2.31 16.04
CA ARG A 111 -7.46 2.63 17.21
C ARG A 111 -6.61 2.60 18.49
N ASP A 112 -5.76 1.58 18.62
CA ASP A 112 -4.88 1.45 19.77
C ASP A 112 -3.89 2.62 19.87
N LEU A 113 -3.26 2.97 18.74
CA LEU A 113 -2.34 4.10 18.69
C LEU A 113 -3.05 5.43 18.98
N ALA A 114 -4.21 5.64 18.37
CA ALA A 114 -4.99 6.86 18.59
C ALA A 114 -5.40 7.01 20.06
N SER A 115 -5.77 5.91 20.70
CA SER A 115 -6.13 5.89 22.11
C SER A 115 -4.96 6.29 23.00
N ARG A 116 -3.75 5.80 22.68
CA ARG A 116 -2.55 6.15 23.45
C ARG A 116 -2.16 7.61 23.28
N LEU A 117 -2.33 8.14 22.07
CA LEU A 117 -1.89 9.50 21.74
C LEU A 117 -2.88 10.57 22.18
N SER A 118 -4.11 10.20 22.47
CA SER A 118 -5.14 11.14 22.90
C SER A 118 -5.39 11.15 24.43
N SER A 119 -4.64 10.37 25.16
CA SER A 119 -4.76 10.33 26.64
C SER A 119 -3.74 11.24 27.32
#